data_de9277bb832319cec185b7c370613b9d
#
_entry.id   de9277bb832319cec185b7c370613b9d
#
_cell.length_a   1.000
_cell.length_b   1.000
_cell.length_c   1.000
_cell.angle_alpha   90.00
_cell.angle_beta   90.00
_cell.angle_gamma   90.00
#
_symmetry.space_group_name_H-M   'P 1'
#
loop_
_entity.id
_entity.type
_entity.pdbx_description
1 polymer ?
#
loop_
_entity_poly.entity_id
_entity_poly.type
_entity_poly.pdbx_seq_one_letter_code
_entity_poly.pdbx_strand_id
1 'polypeptide(L)'
;MRGINVAPLWGWENKGGSMKSMIARTAAAVLIGAFCAHSASGQLYPSRPVRMILPSPAGGVVDVLIRSVSQQVGETMGQPFLVQNLPGGNSTIGMAVCAKAAPDGYTLCSTSPDTLSYNPHLFSSLPYDADRDFAPIIQLVKIHGVIVTTAEMPFGSIRDMIAFDRAKPGALNWGTLGPG
;
A
#
# COMPACT_ATOMS: atom_id res chain seq x y z
N MET A 1 28.98 2.08 87.66
CA MET A 1 28.70 1.08 86.64
C MET A 1 27.47 1.55 85.85
N ARG A 2 27.66 1.96 84.67
CA ARG A 2 26.56 2.48 83.79
C ARG A 2 26.10 1.33 82.87
N GLY A 3 24.84 0.94 82.99
CA GLY A 3 24.24 -0.10 82.18
C GLY A 3 24.00 0.43 80.76
N ILE A 4 24.49 -0.30 79.75
CA ILE A 4 24.30 -0.06 78.33
C ILE A 4 22.94 -0.63 77.94
N ASN A 5 22.04 0.24 77.57
CA ASN A 5 20.72 -0.14 77.07
C ASN A 5 20.82 -0.40 75.55
N VAL A 6 20.80 -1.67 75.13
CA VAL A 6 20.80 -2.06 73.69
C VAL A 6 19.35 -2.22 73.25
N ALA A 7 18.91 -1.26 72.45
CA ALA A 7 17.63 -1.36 71.78
C ALA A 7 17.68 -2.44 70.68
N PRO A 8 16.66 -3.29 70.52
CA PRO A 8 16.65 -4.35 69.46
C PRO A 8 16.43 -3.73 68.06
N LEU A 9 17.36 -4.04 67.14
CA LEU A 9 17.40 -3.56 65.72
C LEU A 9 16.40 -4.26 64.78
N TRP A 10 15.34 -4.85 65.34
CA TRP A 10 14.35 -5.57 64.50
C TRP A 10 12.95 -4.96 64.66
N GLY A 11 12.82 -3.73 64.13
CA GLY A 11 11.52 -3.08 64.03
C GLY A 11 10.84 -3.43 62.69
N TRP A 12 10.34 -4.66 62.57
CA TRP A 12 9.37 -4.87 61.50
C TRP A 12 7.97 -4.87 62.12
N GLU A 13 7.38 -3.68 62.02
CA GLU A 13 5.96 -3.51 62.29
C GLU A 13 5.16 -4.37 61.31
N ASN A 14 4.64 -5.45 61.78
CA ASN A 14 3.65 -6.24 61.06
C ASN A 14 2.37 -5.38 60.97
N LYS A 15 2.27 -4.52 59.93
CA LYS A 15 1.02 -3.86 59.55
C LYS A 15 0.08 -4.94 59.01
N GLY A 16 -0.60 -5.61 59.92
CA GLY A 16 -1.62 -6.60 59.65
C GLY A 16 -2.72 -5.99 58.79
N GLY A 17 -2.51 -6.02 57.48
CA GLY A 17 -3.56 -5.70 56.51
C GLY A 17 -4.68 -6.70 56.73
N SER A 18 -5.85 -6.22 57.17
CA SER A 18 -7.04 -7.06 57.38
C SER A 18 -7.25 -7.95 56.16
N MET A 19 -7.45 -9.26 56.39
CA MET A 19 -7.74 -10.23 55.31
C MET A 19 -8.82 -9.74 54.36
N LYS A 20 -9.76 -8.94 54.87
CA LYS A 20 -10.78 -8.24 54.06
C LYS A 20 -10.21 -7.24 53.07
N SER A 21 -9.12 -6.54 53.40
CA SER A 21 -8.46 -5.57 52.50
C SER A 21 -7.63 -6.25 51.41
N MET A 22 -7.05 -7.42 51.70
CA MET A 22 -6.37 -8.24 50.69
C MET A 22 -7.38 -8.81 49.68
N ILE A 23 -8.49 -9.37 50.16
CA ILE A 23 -9.57 -9.91 49.30
C ILE A 23 -10.16 -8.79 48.41
N ALA A 24 -10.38 -7.60 48.96
CA ALA A 24 -10.89 -6.46 48.20
C ALA A 24 -9.90 -5.98 47.07
N ARG A 25 -8.60 -6.04 47.38
CA ARG A 25 -7.55 -5.66 46.36
C ARG A 25 -7.40 -6.69 45.27
N THR A 26 -7.47 -7.98 45.57
CA THR A 26 -7.44 -9.04 44.55
C THR A 26 -8.72 -9.06 43.71
N ALA A 27 -9.88 -8.85 44.30
CA ALA A 27 -11.15 -8.74 43.57
C ALA A 27 -11.16 -7.54 42.63
N ALA A 28 -10.64 -6.38 43.05
CA ALA A 28 -10.51 -5.19 42.19
C ALA A 28 -9.54 -5.44 41.04
N ALA A 29 -8.41 -6.11 41.27
CA ALA A 29 -7.43 -6.42 40.19
C ALA A 29 -8.01 -7.41 39.16
N VAL A 30 -8.79 -8.40 39.60
CA VAL A 30 -9.46 -9.34 38.68
C VAL A 30 -10.57 -8.65 37.85
N LEU A 31 -11.32 -7.74 38.47
CA LEU A 31 -12.34 -6.96 37.76
C LEU A 31 -11.74 -6.04 36.73
N ILE A 32 -10.61 -5.37 37.02
CA ILE A 32 -9.89 -4.50 36.04
C ILE A 32 -9.31 -5.36 34.93
N GLY A 33 -8.73 -6.52 35.21
CA GLY A 33 -8.23 -7.46 34.21
C GLY A 33 -9.31 -7.98 33.24
N ALA A 34 -10.51 -8.28 33.78
CA ALA A 34 -11.64 -8.72 32.96
C ALA A 34 -12.19 -7.63 32.06
N PHE A 35 -12.12 -6.36 32.46
CA PHE A 35 -12.55 -5.22 31.64
C PHE A 35 -11.60 -4.94 30.46
N CYS A 36 -10.29 -5.19 30.63
CA CYS A 36 -9.31 -5.02 29.55
C CYS A 36 -9.35 -6.15 28.50
N ALA A 37 -9.86 -7.32 28.84
CA ALA A 37 -9.91 -8.46 27.92
C ALA A 37 -10.97 -8.34 26.80
N HIS A 38 -11.91 -7.40 26.89
CA HIS A 38 -12.99 -7.22 25.89
C HIS A 38 -12.61 -6.34 24.69
N SER A 39 -11.41 -5.75 24.63
CA SER A 39 -11.03 -4.81 23.59
C SER A 39 -10.21 -5.42 22.43
N ALA A 40 -9.96 -6.72 22.44
CA ALA A 40 -9.19 -7.40 21.39
C ALA A 40 -10.08 -8.10 20.35
N SER A 41 -11.25 -7.54 20.02
CA SER A 41 -11.95 -7.94 18.81
C SER A 41 -11.16 -7.37 17.64
N GLY A 42 -10.30 -8.18 17.04
CA GLY A 42 -9.62 -7.83 15.80
C GLY A 42 -10.69 -7.37 14.79
N GLN A 43 -10.68 -6.11 14.41
CA GLN A 43 -11.60 -5.59 13.41
C GLN A 43 -11.40 -6.40 12.14
N LEU A 44 -12.47 -7.04 11.67
CA LEU A 44 -12.48 -7.73 10.39
C LEU A 44 -12.09 -6.73 9.31
N TYR A 45 -10.99 -7.01 8.62
CA TYR A 45 -10.58 -6.21 7.46
C TYR A 45 -11.25 -6.75 6.20
N PRO A 46 -11.78 -5.87 5.33
CA PRO A 46 -12.01 -4.44 5.53
C PRO A 46 -13.29 -4.15 6.32
N SER A 47 -13.24 -3.18 7.25
CA SER A 47 -14.41 -2.71 8.01
C SER A 47 -15.07 -1.45 7.41
N ARG A 48 -14.48 -0.90 6.35
CA ARG A 48 -14.92 0.28 5.62
C ARG A 48 -14.52 0.18 4.15
N PRO A 49 -15.06 1.02 3.26
CA PRO A 49 -14.68 1.04 1.85
C PRO A 49 -13.17 1.17 1.63
N VAL A 50 -12.64 0.41 0.66
CA VAL A 50 -11.24 0.46 0.24
C VAL A 50 -11.14 1.33 -1.02
N ARG A 51 -10.20 2.25 -1.04
CA ARG A 51 -9.92 3.13 -2.18
C ARG A 51 -8.90 2.49 -3.10
N MET A 52 -9.24 2.35 -4.39
CA MET A 52 -8.36 1.84 -5.43
C MET A 52 -7.95 3.00 -6.35
N ILE A 53 -6.69 3.47 -6.22
CA ILE A 53 -6.16 4.52 -7.08
C ILE A 53 -5.65 3.92 -8.38
N LEU A 54 -6.09 4.48 -9.49
CA LEU A 54 -5.69 4.12 -10.83
C LEU A 54 -5.05 5.33 -11.52
N PRO A 55 -3.71 5.35 -11.70
CA PRO A 55 -3.00 6.48 -12.30
C PRO A 55 -3.15 6.53 -13.83
N SER A 56 -4.32 6.24 -14.35
CA SER A 56 -4.62 6.27 -15.79
C SER A 56 -6.00 6.85 -16.06
N PRO A 57 -6.28 7.32 -17.28
CA PRO A 57 -7.60 7.79 -17.67
C PRO A 57 -8.67 6.69 -17.54
N ALA A 58 -9.90 7.11 -17.25
CA ALA A 58 -11.05 6.22 -17.26
C ALA A 58 -11.37 5.70 -18.68
N GLY A 59 -11.94 4.49 -18.76
CA GLY A 59 -12.39 3.87 -20.01
C GLY A 59 -11.31 3.09 -20.76
N GLY A 60 -10.06 3.10 -20.30
CA GLY A 60 -9.00 2.25 -20.86
C GLY A 60 -9.10 0.79 -20.42
N VAL A 61 -8.33 -0.10 -21.06
CA VAL A 61 -8.33 -1.53 -20.75
C VAL A 61 -8.02 -1.80 -19.27
N VAL A 62 -7.06 -1.08 -18.70
CA VAL A 62 -6.69 -1.23 -17.29
C VAL A 62 -7.82 -0.76 -16.36
N ASP A 63 -8.53 0.31 -16.71
CA ASP A 63 -9.65 0.81 -15.93
C ASP A 63 -10.80 -0.21 -15.87
N VAL A 64 -11.18 -0.78 -17.00
CA VAL A 64 -12.23 -1.82 -17.08
C VAL A 64 -11.82 -3.04 -16.24
N LEU A 65 -10.58 -3.49 -16.38
CA LEU A 65 -10.06 -4.62 -15.59
C LEU A 65 -10.10 -4.34 -14.10
N ILE A 66 -9.56 -3.21 -13.66
CA ILE A 66 -9.50 -2.84 -12.24
C ILE A 66 -10.90 -2.70 -11.65
N ARG A 67 -11.87 -2.14 -12.38
CA ARG A 67 -13.26 -2.07 -11.93
C ARG A 67 -13.88 -3.45 -11.76
N SER A 68 -13.66 -4.36 -12.71
CA SER A 68 -14.16 -5.74 -12.62
C SER A 68 -13.57 -6.47 -11.42
N VAL A 69 -12.26 -6.36 -11.20
CA VAL A 69 -11.58 -6.96 -10.03
C VAL A 69 -12.08 -6.31 -8.74
N SER A 70 -12.21 -4.99 -8.70
CA SER A 70 -12.67 -4.25 -7.51
C SER A 70 -14.09 -4.63 -7.13
N GLN A 71 -14.97 -4.84 -8.10
CA GLN A 71 -16.33 -5.33 -7.86
C GLN A 71 -16.30 -6.73 -7.25
N GLN A 72 -15.60 -7.67 -7.87
CA GLN A 72 -15.54 -9.07 -7.42
C GLN A 72 -14.93 -9.20 -6.01
N VAL A 73 -13.86 -8.46 -5.75
CA VAL A 73 -13.22 -8.43 -4.43
C VAL A 73 -14.16 -7.79 -3.40
N GLY A 74 -14.84 -6.71 -3.77
CA GLY A 74 -15.82 -6.04 -2.90
C GLY A 74 -16.97 -6.95 -2.49
N GLU A 75 -17.53 -7.73 -3.42
CA GLU A 75 -18.55 -8.74 -3.16
C GLU A 75 -18.04 -9.83 -2.21
N THR A 76 -16.81 -10.29 -2.41
CA THR A 76 -16.21 -11.35 -1.58
C THR A 76 -15.87 -10.86 -0.16
N MET A 77 -15.37 -9.64 -0.03
CA MET A 77 -14.90 -9.08 1.25
C MET A 77 -15.98 -8.28 2.00
N GLY A 78 -17.17 -8.11 1.42
CA GLY A 78 -18.30 -7.43 2.06
C GLY A 78 -18.14 -5.91 2.20
N GLN A 79 -17.14 -5.30 1.52
CA GLN A 79 -16.93 -3.85 1.51
C GLN A 79 -16.61 -3.37 0.09
N PRO A 80 -17.12 -2.21 -0.35
CA PRO A 80 -16.86 -1.72 -1.69
C PRO A 80 -15.39 -1.30 -1.89
N PHE A 81 -14.85 -1.63 -3.07
CA PHE A 81 -13.56 -1.15 -3.55
C PHE A 81 -13.80 -0.04 -4.58
N LEU A 82 -13.55 1.20 -4.18
CA LEU A 82 -13.90 2.40 -4.94
C LEU A 82 -12.77 2.82 -5.85
N VAL A 83 -12.93 2.65 -7.16
CA VAL A 83 -11.92 3.02 -8.16
C VAL A 83 -11.93 4.53 -8.41
N GLN A 84 -10.77 5.16 -8.26
CA GLN A 84 -10.54 6.56 -8.54
C GLN A 84 -9.42 6.72 -9.56
N ASN A 85 -9.73 7.31 -10.72
CA ASN A 85 -8.75 7.62 -11.74
C ASN A 85 -8.04 8.94 -11.41
N LEU A 86 -6.71 8.91 -11.38
CA LEU A 86 -5.85 10.08 -11.17
C LEU A 86 -4.74 10.11 -12.24
N PRO A 87 -5.09 10.42 -13.50
CA PRO A 87 -4.14 10.50 -14.59
C PRO A 87 -3.25 11.74 -14.51
N GLY A 88 -2.20 11.77 -15.32
CA GLY A 88 -1.35 12.95 -15.53
C GLY A 88 0.09 12.76 -15.07
N GLY A 89 1.00 13.58 -15.66
CA GLY A 89 2.42 13.55 -15.35
C GLY A 89 3.06 12.17 -15.56
N ASN A 90 2.74 11.46 -16.62
CA ASN A 90 3.14 10.07 -16.81
C ASN A 90 2.81 9.19 -15.60
N SER A 91 1.58 9.29 -15.12
CA SER A 91 1.06 8.58 -13.94
C SER A 91 1.65 9.03 -12.59
N THR A 92 2.57 9.99 -12.55
CA THR A 92 3.23 10.43 -11.31
C THR A 92 2.27 11.08 -10.32
N ILE A 93 1.19 11.73 -10.79
CA ILE A 93 0.17 12.36 -9.93
C ILE A 93 -0.53 11.32 -9.06
N GLY A 94 -1.06 10.28 -9.67
CA GLY A 94 -1.72 9.19 -8.94
C GLY A 94 -0.76 8.44 -8.02
N MET A 95 0.47 8.18 -8.48
CA MET A 95 1.50 7.51 -7.69
C MET A 95 1.92 8.33 -6.47
N ALA A 96 2.01 9.66 -6.60
CA ALA A 96 2.30 10.53 -5.46
C ALA A 96 1.21 10.50 -4.38
N VAL A 97 -0.06 10.38 -4.79
CA VAL A 97 -1.18 10.22 -3.84
C VAL A 97 -1.10 8.86 -3.14
N CYS A 98 -0.73 7.82 -3.87
CA CYS A 98 -0.50 6.49 -3.32
C CYS A 98 0.62 6.48 -2.27
N ALA A 99 1.78 7.01 -2.62
CA ALA A 99 2.96 7.03 -1.75
C ALA A 99 2.71 7.77 -0.42
N LYS A 100 1.80 8.76 -0.43
CA LYS A 100 1.42 9.55 0.75
C LYS A 100 0.24 8.97 1.53
N ALA A 101 -0.36 7.89 1.06
CA ALA A 101 -1.48 7.26 1.76
C ALA A 101 -1.02 6.57 3.05
N ALA A 102 -1.91 6.46 4.02
CA ALA A 102 -1.64 5.70 5.23
C ALA A 102 -1.42 4.21 4.89
N PRO A 103 -0.43 3.54 5.50
CA PRO A 103 -0.14 2.13 5.22
C PRO A 103 -1.09 1.19 6.01
N ASP A 104 -2.38 1.48 5.98
CA ASP A 104 -3.43 0.77 6.72
C ASP A 104 -4.22 -0.23 5.86
N GLY A 105 -3.85 -0.39 4.59
CA GLY A 105 -4.51 -1.28 3.64
C GLY A 105 -5.79 -0.72 3.02
N TYR A 106 -6.25 0.48 3.38
CA TYR A 106 -7.46 1.08 2.82
C TYR A 106 -7.24 1.96 1.58
N THR A 107 -5.99 2.12 1.17
CA THR A 107 -5.64 2.72 -0.12
C THR A 107 -4.77 1.75 -0.90
N LEU A 108 -5.30 1.20 -1.97
CA LEU A 108 -4.59 0.35 -2.90
C LEU A 108 -4.32 1.10 -4.20
N CYS A 109 -3.27 0.70 -4.90
CA CYS A 109 -2.84 1.39 -6.12
C CYS A 109 -2.59 0.39 -7.23
N SER A 110 -3.14 0.66 -8.40
CA SER A 110 -2.72 -0.01 -9.61
C SER A 110 -1.46 0.67 -10.13
N THR A 111 -0.44 -0.12 -10.41
CA THR A 111 0.83 0.37 -10.94
C THR A 111 1.15 -0.29 -12.28
N SER A 112 2.07 0.27 -13.02
CA SER A 112 2.57 -0.26 -14.29
C SER A 112 4.11 -0.25 -14.28
N PRO A 113 4.77 -0.97 -15.20
CA PRO A 113 6.22 -0.88 -15.38
C PRO A 113 6.72 0.55 -15.57
N ASP A 114 5.91 1.40 -16.24
CA ASP A 114 6.27 2.80 -16.46
C ASP A 114 6.50 3.54 -15.15
N THR A 115 5.61 3.35 -14.17
CA THR A 115 5.66 4.07 -12.90
C THR A 115 6.75 3.56 -11.96
N LEU A 116 7.00 2.26 -11.92
CA LEU A 116 7.93 1.67 -10.96
C LEU A 116 9.34 1.44 -11.55
N SER A 117 9.44 1.17 -12.86
CA SER A 117 10.72 0.79 -13.46
C SER A 117 11.27 1.85 -14.41
N TYR A 118 10.44 2.54 -15.20
CA TYR A 118 10.93 3.49 -16.22
C TYR A 118 11.04 4.91 -15.67
N ASN A 119 10.04 5.40 -14.96
CA ASN A 119 10.04 6.77 -14.43
C ASN A 119 11.26 7.10 -13.55
N PRO A 120 11.80 6.20 -12.70
CA PRO A 120 13.03 6.48 -11.97
C PRO A 120 14.26 6.79 -12.85
N HIS A 121 14.26 6.32 -14.10
CA HIS A 121 15.34 6.58 -15.05
C HIS A 121 15.04 7.73 -16.03
N LEU A 122 13.77 8.11 -16.18
CA LEU A 122 13.34 9.14 -17.13
C LEU A 122 13.23 10.53 -16.48
N PHE A 123 12.95 10.58 -15.18
CA PHE A 123 12.75 11.85 -14.47
C PHE A 123 13.87 12.09 -13.46
N SER A 124 14.42 13.30 -13.47
CA SER A 124 15.44 13.72 -12.50
C SER A 124 14.91 13.84 -11.05
N SER A 125 13.60 13.96 -10.89
CA SER A 125 12.92 14.02 -9.59
C SER A 125 11.54 13.41 -9.71
N LEU A 126 11.22 12.49 -8.80
CA LEU A 126 9.89 11.89 -8.66
C LEU A 126 9.30 12.23 -7.29
N PRO A 127 7.96 12.39 -7.20
CA PRO A 127 7.28 12.65 -5.93
C PRO A 127 7.06 11.38 -5.09
N TYR A 128 7.70 10.28 -5.44
CA TYR A 128 7.66 8.97 -4.75
C TYR A 128 8.96 8.21 -4.97
N ASP A 129 9.22 7.25 -4.09
CA ASP A 129 10.31 6.28 -4.20
C ASP A 129 9.71 4.90 -4.56
N ALA A 130 10.08 4.37 -5.75
CA ALA A 130 9.48 3.15 -6.27
C ALA A 130 9.76 1.91 -5.41
N ASP A 131 10.91 1.88 -4.72
CA ASP A 131 11.35 0.74 -3.93
C ASP A 131 10.88 0.79 -2.47
N ARG A 132 10.63 1.99 -1.93
CA ARG A 132 10.35 2.17 -0.50
C ARG A 132 8.91 2.52 -0.16
N ASP A 133 8.21 3.20 -1.08
CA ASP A 133 6.89 3.75 -0.77
C ASP A 133 5.75 2.78 -1.07
N PHE A 134 6.04 1.62 -1.67
CA PHE A 134 5.02 0.66 -2.09
C PHE A 134 5.32 -0.76 -1.62
N ALA A 135 4.28 -1.44 -1.13
CA ALA A 135 4.31 -2.87 -0.85
C ALA A 135 3.55 -3.62 -1.96
N PRO A 136 4.22 -4.43 -2.80
CA PRO A 136 3.55 -5.17 -3.86
C PRO A 136 2.65 -6.25 -3.28
N ILE A 137 1.43 -6.39 -3.84
CA ILE A 137 0.45 -7.39 -3.43
C ILE A 137 0.40 -8.52 -4.47
N ILE A 138 0.10 -8.18 -5.72
CA ILE A 138 -0.09 -9.15 -6.79
C ILE A 138 0.08 -8.50 -8.17
N GLN A 139 0.56 -9.27 -9.13
CA GLN A 139 0.51 -8.92 -10.55
C GLN A 139 -0.84 -9.40 -11.11
N LEU A 140 -1.71 -8.47 -11.48
CA LEU A 140 -3.05 -8.78 -11.99
C LEU A 140 -3.02 -9.28 -13.43
N VAL A 141 -2.16 -8.69 -14.28
CA VAL A 141 -2.14 -8.93 -15.73
C VAL A 141 -0.73 -8.72 -16.29
N LYS A 142 -0.45 -9.41 -17.38
CA LYS A 142 0.72 -9.19 -18.22
C LYS A 142 0.24 -8.71 -19.60
N ILE A 143 0.58 -7.48 -19.96
CA ILE A 143 0.22 -6.89 -21.24
C ILE A 143 1.43 -7.01 -22.17
N HIS A 144 1.19 -7.53 -23.39
CA HIS A 144 2.22 -7.61 -24.42
C HIS A 144 2.04 -6.44 -25.37
N GLY A 145 3.11 -5.67 -25.55
CA GLY A 145 3.16 -4.63 -26.58
C GLY A 145 3.50 -5.25 -27.93
N VAL A 146 2.87 -4.74 -29.00
CA VAL A 146 3.20 -5.06 -30.38
C VAL A 146 3.45 -3.79 -31.16
N ILE A 147 4.40 -3.84 -32.08
CA ILE A 147 4.62 -2.77 -33.06
C ILE A 147 3.83 -3.16 -34.29
N VAL A 148 2.99 -2.26 -34.75
CA VAL A 148 2.20 -2.44 -35.97
C VAL A 148 2.54 -1.33 -36.99
N THR A 149 2.45 -1.67 -38.26
CA THR A 149 2.62 -0.72 -39.34
C THR A 149 1.60 -1.03 -40.43
N THR A 150 1.46 -0.11 -41.42
CA THR A 150 0.66 -0.40 -42.63
C THR A 150 1.29 -1.52 -43.44
N ALA A 151 0.47 -2.33 -44.11
CA ALA A 151 0.95 -3.44 -44.92
C ALA A 151 1.81 -2.99 -46.13
N GLU A 152 1.76 -1.72 -46.46
CA GLU A 152 2.49 -1.11 -47.62
C GLU A 152 3.96 -0.78 -47.28
N MET A 153 4.35 -0.84 -46.02
CA MET A 153 5.72 -0.52 -45.60
C MET A 153 6.69 -1.60 -46.10
N PRO A 154 7.89 -1.21 -46.61
CA PRO A 154 8.83 -2.12 -47.26
C PRO A 154 9.70 -2.90 -46.24
N PHE A 155 9.17 -3.21 -45.08
CA PHE A 155 9.89 -3.99 -44.06
C PHE A 155 8.95 -4.94 -43.30
N GLY A 156 9.45 -6.14 -43.02
CA GLY A 156 8.71 -7.17 -42.28
C GLY A 156 9.32 -7.53 -40.91
N SER A 157 10.38 -6.85 -40.51
CA SER A 157 11.04 -7.07 -39.24
C SER A 157 11.51 -5.76 -38.59
N ILE A 158 11.76 -5.78 -37.26
CA ILE A 158 12.35 -4.63 -36.57
C ILE A 158 13.72 -4.26 -37.14
N ARG A 159 14.51 -5.25 -37.57
CA ARG A 159 15.84 -5.01 -38.18
C ARG A 159 15.70 -4.23 -39.48
N ASP A 160 14.77 -4.60 -40.34
CA ASP A 160 14.55 -3.95 -41.61
C ASP A 160 13.98 -2.52 -41.41
N MET A 161 13.11 -2.36 -40.42
CA MET A 161 12.56 -1.07 -40.00
C MET A 161 13.69 -0.12 -39.56
N ILE A 162 14.63 -0.60 -38.71
CA ILE A 162 15.79 0.19 -38.28
C ILE A 162 16.68 0.54 -39.50
N ALA A 163 16.89 -0.39 -40.41
CA ALA A 163 17.67 -0.12 -41.62
C ALA A 163 16.99 0.95 -42.52
N PHE A 164 15.67 0.87 -42.65
CA PHE A 164 14.88 1.85 -43.37
C PHE A 164 14.97 3.25 -42.76
N ASP A 165 14.82 3.36 -41.43
CA ASP A 165 14.92 4.64 -40.73
C ASP A 165 16.32 5.25 -40.82
N ARG A 166 17.38 4.45 -40.74
CA ARG A 166 18.76 4.91 -40.97
C ARG A 166 19.00 5.40 -42.38
N ALA A 167 18.39 4.75 -43.39
CA ALA A 167 18.51 5.16 -44.80
C ALA A 167 17.67 6.41 -45.10
N LYS A 168 16.60 6.65 -44.36
CA LYS A 168 15.67 7.76 -44.57
C LYS A 168 15.28 8.40 -43.24
N PRO A 169 16.19 9.13 -42.57
CA PRO A 169 15.90 9.71 -41.24
C PRO A 169 14.68 10.63 -41.29
N GLY A 170 13.78 10.46 -40.30
CA GLY A 170 12.55 11.23 -40.18
C GLY A 170 11.41 10.80 -41.11
N ALA A 171 11.56 9.70 -41.86
CA ALA A 171 10.48 9.15 -42.70
C ALA A 171 9.44 8.35 -41.89
N LEU A 172 9.76 7.89 -40.68
CA LEU A 172 8.86 7.17 -39.84
C LEU A 172 8.23 8.09 -38.79
N ASN A 173 6.90 7.98 -38.66
CA ASN A 173 6.14 8.59 -37.55
C ASN A 173 5.69 7.54 -36.59
N TRP A 174 5.85 7.78 -35.31
CA TRP A 174 5.51 6.87 -34.24
C TRP A 174 4.29 7.35 -33.46
N GLY A 175 3.39 6.45 -33.21
CA GLY A 175 2.30 6.66 -32.25
C GLY A 175 2.51 5.77 -31.02
N THR A 176 2.43 6.34 -29.82
CA THR A 176 2.53 5.60 -28.56
C THR A 176 1.51 6.12 -27.56
N LEU A 177 1.17 5.29 -26.57
CA LEU A 177 0.27 5.66 -25.47
C LEU A 177 1.01 6.37 -24.33
N GLY A 178 2.33 6.42 -24.36
CA GLY A 178 3.17 7.05 -23.33
C GLY A 178 3.97 8.25 -23.89
N PRO A 179 4.73 8.93 -23.03
CA PRO A 179 5.68 9.94 -23.49
C PRO A 179 6.69 9.29 -24.42
N GLY A 180 6.70 9.78 -25.64
CA GLY A 180 7.69 9.41 -26.63
C GLY A 180 9.03 10.05 -26.33
#